data_ee1c8ed5419b8b20be76512ad978923f
#
_entry.id   ee1c8ed5419b8b20be76512ad978923f
#
_cell.length_a   1.000
_cell.length_b   1.000
_cell.length_c   1.000
_cell.angle_alpha   90.00
_cell.angle_beta   90.00
_cell.angle_gamma   90.00
#
_symmetry.space_group_name_H-M   'P 1'
#
loop_
_entity.id
_entity.type
_entity.pdbx_description
1 polymer ?
#
loop_
_entity_poly.entity_id
_entity_poly.type
_entity_poly.pdbx_seq_one_letter_code
_entity_poly.pdbx_strand_id
1 'polypeptide(L)'
;MLHRIVVVGASLAGLRAAETLRDRGFDGELTLIGEEPHRPYDRPPLSKQVLQGTWEPEQTLFRRKEGYDALALDMRLGVRATSVDLRARRVTLTDGTFADYDRLIIATGARVRTLSGIAPRAGLLVLRGLDDAITLRRELMNAPRVAIVGAGFIGLEVAASCRTRGLHVTVIESLPVPLSPALGPEVCEMVAAMHRDHGVDLRTGVAVTDVFGESRVTGVALSDGSRIDADVVVVGIGVIPNTEWLEGSGLTLDNGIVCNGSGEAAPQVYAAGDVARVANRWHGDSPRIEHWTNAVEQAVHAAENALAGPAADTSFSSVPYFWSDQYDRKIQFIGRARPHDEIVIVDGSLADRRLTALYRRGDRVVACLAVNQPRALIKYRKLVAGRALWEAALSGTAAS
;
A
#
# COMPACT_ATOMS: atom_id res chain seq x y z
N MET A 1 -8.05 -21.86 -27.58
CA MET A 1 -8.52 -20.45 -27.55
C MET A 1 -8.60 -20.01 -26.08
N LEU A 2 -8.31 -18.75 -25.76
CA LEU A 2 -8.47 -18.19 -24.43
C LEU A 2 -9.92 -17.76 -24.22
N HIS A 3 -10.64 -18.44 -23.31
CA HIS A 3 -12.06 -18.20 -23.09
C HIS A 3 -12.37 -17.64 -21.70
N ARG A 4 -11.60 -18.02 -20.66
CA ARG A 4 -11.90 -17.68 -19.28
C ARG A 4 -10.68 -17.11 -18.58
N ILE A 5 -10.84 -15.91 -18.03
CA ILE A 5 -9.84 -15.31 -17.16
C ILE A 5 -10.48 -15.08 -15.79
N VAL A 6 -9.78 -15.52 -14.74
CA VAL A 6 -10.18 -15.30 -13.36
C VAL A 6 -9.19 -14.33 -12.70
N VAL A 7 -9.70 -13.29 -12.06
CA VAL A 7 -8.93 -12.34 -11.25
C VAL A 7 -9.37 -12.50 -9.79
N VAL A 8 -8.44 -12.87 -8.91
CA VAL A 8 -8.70 -13.03 -7.48
C VAL A 8 -8.14 -11.84 -6.72
N GLY A 9 -9.04 -11.05 -6.15
CA GLY A 9 -8.77 -9.78 -5.47
C GLY A 9 -9.47 -8.61 -6.16
N ALA A 10 -10.63 -8.18 -5.65
CA ALA A 10 -11.47 -7.12 -6.20
C ALA A 10 -11.14 -5.74 -5.62
N SER A 11 -9.85 -5.40 -5.51
CA SER A 11 -9.37 -4.07 -5.15
C SER A 11 -8.68 -3.41 -6.35
N LEU A 12 -7.81 -2.42 -6.12
CA LEU A 12 -7.16 -1.62 -7.16
C LEU A 12 -6.49 -2.47 -8.25
N ALA A 13 -5.60 -3.40 -7.87
CA ALA A 13 -4.86 -4.21 -8.85
C ALA A 13 -5.79 -5.11 -9.66
N GLY A 14 -6.74 -5.79 -9.00
CA GLY A 14 -7.70 -6.65 -9.71
C GLY A 14 -8.61 -5.89 -10.67
N LEU A 15 -9.12 -4.73 -10.25
CA LEU A 15 -9.92 -3.87 -11.14
C LEU A 15 -9.08 -3.40 -12.33
N ARG A 16 -7.84 -2.93 -12.11
CA ARG A 16 -6.97 -2.47 -13.20
C ARG A 16 -6.60 -3.59 -14.17
N ALA A 17 -6.38 -4.82 -13.67
CA ALA A 17 -6.20 -5.97 -14.52
C ALA A 17 -7.45 -6.24 -15.39
N ALA A 18 -8.64 -6.25 -14.79
CA ALA A 18 -9.89 -6.46 -15.49
C ALA A 18 -10.17 -5.38 -16.55
N GLU A 19 -9.96 -4.11 -16.22
CA GLU A 19 -10.06 -2.99 -17.15
C GLU A 19 -9.09 -3.16 -18.32
N THR A 20 -7.82 -3.47 -18.04
CA THR A 20 -6.80 -3.66 -19.07
C THR A 20 -7.15 -4.82 -20.00
N LEU A 21 -7.64 -5.95 -19.46
CA LEU A 21 -8.09 -7.08 -20.29
C LEU A 21 -9.19 -6.67 -21.27
N ARG A 22 -10.18 -5.91 -20.81
CA ARG A 22 -11.25 -5.39 -21.68
C ARG A 22 -10.74 -4.37 -22.70
N ASP A 23 -9.92 -3.43 -22.28
CA ASP A 23 -9.33 -2.39 -23.14
C ASP A 23 -8.42 -2.99 -24.24
N ARG A 24 -7.80 -4.15 -23.96
CA ARG A 24 -7.01 -4.92 -24.94
C ARG A 24 -7.83 -5.91 -25.79
N GLY A 25 -9.15 -5.87 -25.67
CA GLY A 25 -10.07 -6.61 -26.54
C GLY A 25 -10.38 -8.04 -26.10
N PHE A 26 -10.13 -8.41 -24.85
CA PHE A 26 -10.60 -9.69 -24.34
C PHE A 26 -12.13 -9.66 -24.18
N ASP A 27 -12.82 -10.50 -24.94
CA ASP A 27 -14.28 -10.61 -25.01
C ASP A 27 -14.84 -11.88 -24.33
N GLY A 28 -13.95 -12.74 -23.81
CA GLY A 28 -14.33 -13.96 -23.09
C GLY A 28 -14.90 -13.72 -21.68
N GLU A 29 -15.15 -14.79 -20.96
CA GLU A 29 -15.62 -14.78 -19.59
C GLU A 29 -14.55 -14.20 -18.67
N LEU A 30 -14.88 -13.15 -17.91
CA LEU A 30 -14.00 -12.48 -16.98
C LEU A 30 -14.64 -12.43 -15.60
N THR A 31 -14.10 -13.24 -14.69
CA THR A 31 -14.58 -13.32 -13.30
C THR A 31 -13.66 -12.50 -12.39
N LEU A 32 -14.24 -11.62 -11.56
CA LEU A 32 -13.55 -10.86 -10.53
C LEU A 32 -14.05 -11.28 -9.15
N ILE A 33 -13.16 -11.86 -8.34
CA ILE A 33 -13.49 -12.43 -7.03
C ILE A 33 -12.94 -11.51 -5.93
N GLY A 34 -13.76 -11.15 -4.94
CA GLY A 34 -13.38 -10.30 -3.81
C GLY A 34 -13.90 -10.77 -2.48
N GLU A 35 -13.05 -10.79 -1.45
CA GLU A 35 -13.43 -11.12 -0.08
C GLU A 35 -14.35 -10.05 0.54
N GLU A 36 -14.09 -8.78 0.25
CA GLU A 36 -14.91 -7.67 0.71
C GLU A 36 -16.25 -7.62 -0.08
N PRO A 37 -17.39 -7.30 0.57
CA PRO A 37 -18.68 -7.21 -0.11
C PRO A 37 -18.83 -5.94 -0.95
N HIS A 38 -17.84 -5.05 -0.87
CA HIS A 38 -17.84 -3.76 -1.54
C HIS A 38 -17.32 -3.86 -2.98
N ARG A 39 -17.89 -3.05 -3.88
CA ARG A 39 -17.29 -2.82 -5.20
C ARG A 39 -15.90 -2.21 -5.05
N PRO A 40 -15.00 -2.39 -6.03
CA PRO A 40 -13.66 -1.84 -5.97
C PRO A 40 -13.64 -0.34 -5.64
N TYR A 41 -12.85 0.06 -4.65
CA TYR A 41 -12.76 1.42 -4.15
C TYR A 41 -11.31 1.82 -3.88
N ASP A 42 -11.07 3.11 -3.78
CA ASP A 42 -9.75 3.69 -3.50
C ASP A 42 -9.46 3.72 -1.99
N ARG A 43 -8.31 3.15 -1.58
CA ARG A 43 -7.94 3.07 -0.16
C ARG A 43 -7.26 4.34 0.40
N PRO A 44 -6.46 5.12 -0.36
CA PRO A 44 -5.81 6.31 0.17
C PRO A 44 -6.74 7.33 0.85
N PRO A 45 -7.99 7.54 0.44
CA PRO A 45 -8.91 8.42 1.15
C PRO A 45 -9.34 7.94 2.54
N LEU A 46 -9.19 6.65 2.85
CA LEU A 46 -9.69 6.03 4.09
C LEU A 46 -9.03 6.64 5.34
N SER A 47 -7.70 6.85 5.30
CA SER A 47 -6.94 7.48 6.40
C SER A 47 -7.08 9.01 6.48
N LYS A 48 -7.69 9.62 5.46
CA LYS A 48 -7.78 11.08 5.26
C LYS A 48 -9.22 11.54 5.19
N GLN A 49 -9.76 11.73 3.99
CA GLN A 49 -11.06 12.35 3.76
C GLN A 49 -12.22 11.59 4.43
N VAL A 50 -12.22 10.25 4.36
CA VAL A 50 -13.27 9.44 5.00
C VAL A 50 -13.16 9.56 6.52
N LEU A 51 -11.94 9.44 7.07
CA LEU A 51 -11.72 9.52 8.52
C LEU A 51 -11.98 10.91 9.06
N GLN A 52 -11.67 11.97 8.31
CA GLN A 52 -11.99 13.36 8.64
C GLN A 52 -13.49 13.68 8.52
N GLY A 53 -14.26 12.85 7.81
CA GLY A 53 -15.67 13.05 7.55
C GLY A 53 -15.98 14.05 6.43
N THR A 54 -14.98 14.39 5.59
CA THR A 54 -15.16 15.26 4.43
C THR A 54 -15.63 14.49 3.19
N TRP A 55 -15.42 13.16 3.17
CA TRP A 55 -15.99 12.26 2.18
C TRP A 55 -16.86 11.21 2.84
N GLU A 56 -17.99 10.89 2.21
CA GLU A 56 -18.76 9.70 2.54
C GLU A 56 -18.12 8.47 1.87
N PRO A 57 -18.35 7.25 2.42
CA PRO A 57 -17.76 6.01 1.92
C PRO A 57 -17.92 5.80 0.41
N GLU A 58 -19.07 6.14 -0.14
CA GLU A 58 -19.41 5.97 -1.55
C GLU A 58 -18.54 6.80 -2.50
N GLN A 59 -17.96 7.90 -2.02
CA GLN A 59 -17.06 8.76 -2.79
C GLN A 59 -15.69 8.11 -3.04
N THR A 60 -15.39 7.01 -2.35
CA THR A 60 -14.17 6.23 -2.58
C THR A 60 -14.26 5.28 -3.77
N LEU A 61 -15.46 4.98 -4.30
CA LEU A 61 -15.63 4.07 -5.42
C LEU A 61 -14.89 4.57 -6.66
N PHE A 62 -14.15 3.67 -7.32
CA PHE A 62 -13.43 4.01 -8.55
C PHE A 62 -14.36 4.36 -9.71
N ARG A 63 -15.55 3.75 -9.73
CA ARG A 63 -16.54 3.94 -10.78
C ARG A 63 -17.94 4.02 -10.18
N ARG A 64 -18.84 4.69 -10.89
CA ARG A 64 -20.28 4.53 -10.64
C ARG A 64 -20.73 3.15 -11.11
N LYS A 65 -21.93 2.73 -10.70
CA LYS A 65 -22.48 1.40 -11.00
C LYS A 65 -22.40 1.06 -12.49
N GLU A 66 -22.83 1.97 -13.34
CA GLU A 66 -22.87 1.81 -14.80
C GLU A 66 -21.47 1.57 -15.40
N GLY A 67 -20.44 2.16 -14.79
CA GLY A 67 -19.05 1.95 -15.21
C GLY A 67 -18.51 0.56 -14.90
N TYR A 68 -19.00 -0.09 -13.83
CA TYR A 68 -18.68 -1.51 -13.56
C TYR A 68 -19.47 -2.44 -14.46
N ASP A 69 -20.75 -2.16 -14.71
CA ASP A 69 -21.63 -2.97 -15.57
C ASP A 69 -21.08 -3.00 -17.01
N ALA A 70 -20.50 -1.89 -17.48
CA ALA A 70 -19.87 -1.81 -18.81
C ALA A 70 -18.64 -2.72 -18.99
N LEU A 71 -18.02 -3.18 -17.91
CA LEU A 71 -16.90 -4.13 -17.99
C LEU A 71 -17.36 -5.58 -18.23
N ALA A 72 -18.65 -5.86 -18.14
CA ALA A 72 -19.22 -7.20 -18.29
C ALA A 72 -18.46 -8.26 -17.46
N LEU A 73 -18.30 -7.99 -16.15
CA LEU A 73 -17.62 -8.89 -15.20
C LEU A 73 -18.63 -9.81 -14.51
N ASP A 74 -18.29 -11.10 -14.37
CA ASP A 74 -18.85 -11.96 -13.34
C ASP A 74 -18.20 -11.55 -12.01
N MET A 75 -18.85 -10.63 -11.28
CA MET A 75 -18.30 -10.04 -10.05
C MET A 75 -18.83 -10.80 -8.83
N ARG A 76 -17.96 -11.57 -8.18
CA ARG A 76 -18.26 -12.37 -6.99
C ARG A 76 -17.65 -11.70 -5.77
N LEU A 77 -18.41 -10.85 -5.10
CA LEU A 77 -18.00 -10.08 -3.91
C LEU A 77 -18.53 -10.73 -2.63
N GLY A 78 -17.80 -10.54 -1.51
CA GLY A 78 -18.12 -11.17 -0.22
C GLY A 78 -17.72 -12.65 -0.17
N VAL A 79 -16.95 -13.14 -1.13
CA VAL A 79 -16.44 -14.52 -1.19
C VAL A 79 -14.92 -14.54 -1.30
N ARG A 80 -14.28 -15.39 -0.52
CA ARG A 80 -12.82 -15.51 -0.47
C ARG A 80 -12.35 -16.78 -1.17
N ALA A 81 -11.24 -16.70 -1.90
CA ALA A 81 -10.54 -17.87 -2.41
C ALA A 81 -9.89 -18.64 -1.25
N THR A 82 -10.05 -19.95 -1.24
CA THR A 82 -9.56 -20.85 -0.20
C THR A 82 -8.44 -21.78 -0.65
N SER A 83 -8.39 -22.07 -1.96
CA SER A 83 -7.32 -22.86 -2.56
C SER A 83 -7.28 -22.68 -4.07
N VAL A 84 -6.15 -23.06 -4.69
CA VAL A 84 -5.99 -23.16 -6.13
C VAL A 84 -5.41 -24.52 -6.50
N ASP A 85 -6.04 -25.17 -7.47
CA ASP A 85 -5.50 -26.36 -8.15
C ASP A 85 -4.96 -25.92 -9.53
N LEU A 86 -3.61 -25.89 -9.64
CA LEU A 86 -2.94 -25.47 -10.87
C LEU A 86 -3.11 -26.48 -12.02
N ARG A 87 -3.31 -27.78 -11.72
CA ARG A 87 -3.50 -28.82 -12.72
C ARG A 87 -4.92 -28.78 -13.27
N ALA A 88 -5.90 -28.71 -12.38
CA ALA A 88 -7.32 -28.59 -12.76
C ALA A 88 -7.65 -27.20 -13.27
N ARG A 89 -6.78 -26.20 -13.05
CA ARG A 89 -7.01 -24.78 -13.34
C ARG A 89 -8.28 -24.27 -12.67
N ARG A 90 -8.34 -24.43 -11.36
CA ARG A 90 -9.54 -24.17 -10.57
C ARG A 90 -9.20 -23.41 -9.28
N VAL A 91 -9.96 -22.38 -8.98
CA VAL A 91 -9.97 -21.67 -7.70
C VAL A 91 -11.22 -22.08 -6.93
N THR A 92 -11.06 -22.51 -5.68
CA THR A 92 -12.17 -22.86 -4.76
C THR A 92 -12.47 -21.66 -3.87
N LEU A 93 -13.75 -21.43 -3.56
CA LEU A 93 -14.25 -20.30 -2.79
C LEU A 93 -14.87 -20.72 -1.46
N THR A 94 -15.02 -19.75 -0.53
CA THR A 94 -15.58 -20.00 0.81
C THR A 94 -17.04 -20.45 0.82
N ASP A 95 -17.81 -20.14 -0.20
CA ASP A 95 -19.21 -20.57 -0.38
C ASP A 95 -19.36 -21.99 -0.96
N GLY A 96 -18.24 -22.70 -1.17
CA GLY A 96 -18.21 -24.02 -1.75
C GLY A 96 -18.26 -24.04 -3.29
N THR A 97 -18.40 -22.89 -3.93
CA THR A 97 -18.32 -22.77 -5.39
C THR A 97 -16.87 -22.73 -5.87
N PHE A 98 -16.69 -22.78 -7.17
CA PHE A 98 -15.38 -22.69 -7.79
C PHE A 98 -15.40 -21.83 -9.06
N ALA A 99 -14.22 -21.42 -9.50
CA ALA A 99 -14.01 -20.74 -10.78
C ALA A 99 -12.90 -21.46 -11.57
N ASP A 100 -13.26 -21.98 -12.73
CA ASP A 100 -12.31 -22.56 -13.67
C ASP A 100 -11.71 -21.47 -14.55
N TYR A 101 -10.41 -21.59 -14.89
CA TYR A 101 -9.72 -20.57 -15.67
C TYR A 101 -8.80 -21.14 -16.76
N ASP A 102 -8.61 -20.36 -17.81
CA ASP A 102 -7.53 -20.55 -18.78
C ASP A 102 -6.31 -19.71 -18.40
N ARG A 103 -6.56 -18.55 -17.74
CA ARG A 103 -5.57 -17.67 -17.12
C ARG A 103 -6.05 -17.22 -15.75
N LEU A 104 -5.11 -17.10 -14.81
CA LEU A 104 -5.37 -16.62 -13.46
C LEU A 104 -4.50 -15.40 -13.16
N ILE A 105 -5.09 -14.34 -12.62
CA ILE A 105 -4.37 -13.18 -12.08
C ILE A 105 -4.66 -13.10 -10.58
N ILE A 106 -3.63 -13.21 -9.75
CA ILE A 106 -3.73 -13.14 -8.29
C ILE A 106 -3.40 -11.73 -7.84
N ALA A 107 -4.39 -11.04 -7.29
CA ALA A 107 -4.33 -9.65 -6.85
C ALA A 107 -4.88 -9.48 -5.41
N THR A 108 -4.69 -10.48 -4.56
CA THR A 108 -5.26 -10.57 -3.21
C THR A 108 -4.68 -9.58 -2.21
N GLY A 109 -3.62 -8.86 -2.59
CA GLY A 109 -3.04 -7.81 -1.78
C GLY A 109 -2.44 -8.30 -0.46
N ALA A 110 -2.62 -7.50 0.58
CA ALA A 110 -2.08 -7.77 1.91
C ALA A 110 -3.08 -7.33 2.99
N ARG A 111 -3.04 -8.00 4.15
CA ARG A 111 -3.78 -7.65 5.37
C ARG A 111 -2.88 -7.00 6.40
N VAL A 112 -3.44 -6.26 7.32
CA VAL A 112 -2.72 -5.62 8.42
C VAL A 112 -2.16 -6.64 9.40
N ARG A 113 -1.01 -6.30 9.99
CA ARG A 113 -0.46 -7.00 11.16
C ARG A 113 -1.24 -6.58 12.40
N THR A 114 -1.55 -7.53 13.27
CA THR A 114 -2.12 -7.30 14.59
C THR A 114 -1.05 -7.43 15.67
N LEU A 115 -1.36 -6.96 16.87
CA LEU A 115 -0.49 -7.15 18.03
C LEU A 115 -0.55 -8.62 18.46
N SER A 116 0.61 -9.28 18.49
CA SER A 116 0.70 -10.70 18.85
C SER A 116 0.28 -10.92 20.30
N GLY A 117 -0.54 -11.94 20.53
CA GLY A 117 -1.01 -12.29 21.87
C GLY A 117 -2.10 -11.36 22.44
N ILE A 118 -2.52 -10.32 21.74
CA ILE A 118 -3.56 -9.39 22.17
C ILE A 118 -4.90 -9.79 21.55
N ALA A 119 -5.87 -10.14 22.39
CA ALA A 119 -7.21 -10.49 21.94
C ALA A 119 -7.97 -9.27 21.39
N PRO A 120 -8.80 -9.44 20.34
CA PRO A 120 -9.69 -8.39 19.84
C PRO A 120 -10.64 -7.89 20.91
N ARG A 121 -10.89 -6.58 20.97
CA ARG A 121 -11.85 -5.94 21.88
C ARG A 121 -12.32 -4.61 21.29
N ALA A 122 -13.44 -4.05 21.80
CA ALA A 122 -13.93 -2.78 21.33
C ALA A 122 -12.86 -1.67 21.52
N GLY A 123 -12.71 -0.82 20.54
CA GLY A 123 -11.69 0.25 20.54
C GLY A 123 -10.28 -0.17 20.14
N LEU A 124 -9.98 -1.48 19.96
CA LEU A 124 -8.74 -1.95 19.35
C LEU A 124 -8.99 -2.19 17.86
N LEU A 125 -8.47 -1.32 17.02
CA LEU A 125 -8.83 -1.18 15.62
C LEU A 125 -7.61 -1.24 14.70
N VAL A 126 -7.87 -1.55 13.45
CA VAL A 126 -6.91 -1.46 12.34
C VAL A 126 -7.51 -0.55 11.26
N LEU A 127 -6.71 -0.18 10.27
CA LEU A 127 -7.19 0.54 9.10
C LEU A 127 -6.61 -0.07 7.83
N ARG A 128 -7.43 -0.81 7.10
CA ARG A 128 -7.09 -1.36 5.79
C ARG A 128 -8.24 -1.21 4.79
N GLY A 129 -9.43 -1.62 5.19
CA GLY A 129 -10.62 -1.66 4.36
C GLY A 129 -11.62 -0.54 4.68
N LEU A 130 -12.70 -0.51 3.89
CA LEU A 130 -13.75 0.49 4.03
C LEU A 130 -14.50 0.33 5.36
N ASP A 131 -14.80 -0.90 5.76
CA ASP A 131 -15.49 -1.18 7.03
C ASP A 131 -14.63 -0.79 8.24
N ASP A 132 -13.29 -0.95 8.15
CA ASP A 132 -12.38 -0.46 9.18
C ASP A 132 -12.48 1.07 9.31
N ALA A 133 -12.46 1.78 8.17
CA ALA A 133 -12.55 3.24 8.17
C ALA A 133 -13.89 3.75 8.71
N ILE A 134 -15.00 3.11 8.35
CA ILE A 134 -16.33 3.43 8.87
C ILE A 134 -16.39 3.19 10.38
N THR A 135 -15.86 2.05 10.83
CA THR A 135 -15.84 1.69 12.26
C THR A 135 -14.97 2.67 13.04
N LEU A 136 -13.75 2.96 12.54
CA LEU A 136 -12.84 3.92 13.18
C LEU A 136 -13.47 5.32 13.21
N ARG A 137 -14.04 5.81 12.08
CA ARG A 137 -14.72 7.11 12.03
C ARG A 137 -15.83 7.22 13.10
N ARG A 138 -16.61 6.14 13.32
CA ARG A 138 -17.67 6.09 14.33
C ARG A 138 -17.09 6.15 15.75
N GLU A 139 -16.06 5.39 16.05
CA GLU A 139 -15.39 5.41 17.35
C GLU A 139 -14.79 6.79 17.69
N LEU A 140 -14.28 7.51 16.67
CA LEU A 140 -13.73 8.85 16.84
C LEU A 140 -14.79 9.95 17.07
N MET A 141 -16.08 9.70 16.92
CA MET A 141 -17.14 10.70 17.11
C MET A 141 -17.29 11.14 18.58
N ASN A 142 -16.91 10.29 19.53
CA ASN A 142 -17.05 10.56 20.96
C ASN A 142 -15.83 11.29 21.56
N ALA A 143 -14.99 11.93 20.72
CA ALA A 143 -13.80 12.66 21.10
C ALA A 143 -12.83 11.87 22.02
N PRO A 144 -12.49 10.64 21.66
CA PRO A 144 -11.65 9.78 22.49
C PRO A 144 -10.20 10.25 22.54
N ARG A 145 -9.47 9.72 23.53
CA ARG A 145 -8.00 9.69 23.51
C ARG A 145 -7.59 8.55 22.58
N VAL A 146 -6.79 8.89 21.58
CA VAL A 146 -6.38 7.95 20.52
C VAL A 146 -4.91 7.59 20.68
N ALA A 147 -4.62 6.30 20.86
CA ALA A 147 -3.27 5.77 20.74
C ALA A 147 -3.10 5.10 19.36
N ILE A 148 -2.01 5.44 18.66
CA ILE A 148 -1.67 4.86 17.36
C ILE A 148 -0.37 4.09 17.51
N VAL A 149 -0.38 2.80 17.19
CA VAL A 149 0.76 1.91 17.27
C VAL A 149 1.39 1.77 15.90
N GLY A 150 2.58 2.31 15.75
CA GLY A 150 3.33 2.41 14.49
C GLY A 150 3.28 3.82 13.89
N ALA A 151 4.47 4.44 13.72
CA ALA A 151 4.65 5.72 13.06
C ALA A 151 5.06 5.57 11.57
N GLY A 152 4.52 4.57 10.88
CA GLY A 152 4.56 4.48 9.41
C GLY A 152 3.64 5.51 8.75
N PHE A 153 3.63 5.57 7.42
CA PHE A 153 2.82 6.55 6.67
C PHE A 153 1.35 6.53 7.07
N ILE A 154 0.72 5.34 7.13
CA ILE A 154 -0.71 5.23 7.46
C ILE A 154 -0.98 5.66 8.91
N GLY A 155 -0.13 5.24 9.87
CA GLY A 155 -0.26 5.67 11.27
C GLY A 155 -0.19 7.19 11.43
N LEU A 156 0.74 7.83 10.72
CA LEU A 156 0.91 9.30 10.74
C LEU A 156 -0.23 10.02 9.99
N GLU A 157 -0.79 9.46 8.92
CA GLU A 157 -1.98 10.00 8.26
C GLU A 157 -3.21 9.93 9.19
N VAL A 158 -3.39 8.82 9.91
CA VAL A 158 -4.45 8.69 10.93
C VAL A 158 -4.23 9.71 12.05
N ALA A 159 -2.98 9.88 12.52
CA ALA A 159 -2.64 10.89 13.52
C ALA A 159 -3.01 12.30 13.05
N ALA A 160 -2.62 12.65 11.83
CA ALA A 160 -2.95 13.94 11.23
C ALA A 160 -4.48 14.14 11.14
N SER A 161 -5.22 13.14 10.68
CA SER A 161 -6.68 13.20 10.58
C SER A 161 -7.37 13.33 11.95
N CYS A 162 -6.89 12.61 12.97
CA CYS A 162 -7.39 12.75 14.34
C CYS A 162 -7.09 14.13 14.92
N ARG A 163 -5.88 14.67 14.70
CA ARG A 163 -5.52 16.03 15.16
C ARG A 163 -6.33 17.12 14.44
N THR A 164 -6.58 16.97 13.14
CA THR A 164 -7.47 17.88 12.40
C THR A 164 -8.88 17.92 12.98
N ARG A 165 -9.33 16.81 13.58
CA ARG A 165 -10.60 16.74 14.30
C ARG A 165 -10.52 17.22 15.77
N GLY A 166 -9.36 17.70 16.22
CA GLY A 166 -9.15 18.20 17.58
C GLY A 166 -8.97 17.13 18.67
N LEU A 167 -8.75 15.86 18.29
CA LEU A 167 -8.62 14.75 19.24
C LEU A 167 -7.23 14.73 19.89
N HIS A 168 -7.14 14.17 21.12
CA HIS A 168 -5.87 13.87 21.76
C HIS A 168 -5.25 12.62 21.13
N VAL A 169 -4.00 12.74 20.62
CA VAL A 169 -3.32 11.68 19.89
C VAL A 169 -1.95 11.40 20.49
N THR A 170 -1.71 10.14 20.83
CA THR A 170 -0.38 9.60 21.12
C THR A 170 -0.01 8.63 20.01
N VAL A 171 1.18 8.81 19.41
CA VAL A 171 1.76 7.85 18.43
C VAL A 171 2.92 7.13 19.11
N ILE A 172 2.94 5.81 19.02
CA ILE A 172 3.93 4.94 19.65
C ILE A 172 4.70 4.22 18.55
N GLU A 173 6.04 4.38 18.55
CA GLU A 173 6.92 3.79 17.54
C GLU A 173 8.10 3.08 18.22
N SER A 174 8.33 1.84 17.84
CA SER A 174 9.43 1.03 18.37
C SER A 174 10.81 1.47 17.88
N LEU A 175 10.87 2.09 16.72
CA LEU A 175 12.10 2.66 16.18
C LEU A 175 12.42 4.04 16.82
N PRO A 176 13.69 4.45 16.83
CA PRO A 176 14.09 5.76 17.39
C PRO A 176 13.48 6.96 16.67
N VAL A 177 13.17 6.81 15.37
CA VAL A 177 12.55 7.86 14.55
C VAL A 177 11.43 7.25 13.69
N PRO A 178 10.34 8.00 13.37
CA PRO A 178 9.27 7.53 12.52
C PRO A 178 9.74 7.40 11.06
N LEU A 179 9.02 6.64 10.25
CA LEU A 179 9.25 6.45 8.81
C LEU A 179 10.65 5.94 8.42
N SER A 180 11.57 5.77 9.37
CA SER A 180 12.90 5.21 9.12
C SER A 180 12.77 3.74 8.70
N PRO A 181 13.51 3.23 7.71
CA PRO A 181 14.62 3.87 6.98
C PRO A 181 14.21 4.49 5.63
N ALA A 182 12.92 4.65 5.34
CA ALA A 182 12.42 4.95 3.98
C ALA A 182 12.88 6.33 3.43
N LEU A 183 12.99 7.34 4.28
CA LEU A 183 13.27 8.73 3.86
C LEU A 183 14.62 9.27 4.33
N GLY A 184 15.32 8.57 5.22
CA GLY A 184 16.50 9.05 5.90
C GLY A 184 16.21 9.84 7.20
N PRO A 185 17.18 9.89 8.15
CA PRO A 185 16.93 10.34 9.51
C PRO A 185 16.49 11.81 9.61
N GLU A 186 17.08 12.70 8.82
CA GLU A 186 16.79 14.14 8.89
C GLU A 186 15.36 14.47 8.41
N VAL A 187 14.92 13.82 7.33
CA VAL A 187 13.55 13.97 6.83
C VAL A 187 12.56 13.33 7.82
N CYS A 188 12.92 12.20 8.41
CA CYS A 188 12.07 11.54 9.40
C CYS A 188 11.90 12.42 10.66
N GLU A 189 12.96 13.07 11.15
CA GLU A 189 12.86 14.01 12.26
C GLU A 189 12.06 15.26 11.89
N MET A 190 12.20 15.78 10.68
CA MET A 190 11.33 16.87 10.18
C MET A 190 9.85 16.50 10.26
N VAL A 191 9.49 15.26 9.83
CA VAL A 191 8.11 14.75 9.92
C VAL A 191 7.70 14.58 11.38
N ALA A 192 8.57 14.04 12.23
CA ALA A 192 8.32 13.93 13.68
C ALA A 192 8.03 15.28 14.33
N ALA A 193 8.86 16.29 14.04
CA ALA A 193 8.68 17.65 14.54
C ALA A 193 7.35 18.26 14.05
N MET A 194 6.98 18.01 12.80
CA MET A 194 5.69 18.45 12.26
C MET A 194 4.52 17.90 13.07
N HIS A 195 4.54 16.62 13.42
CA HIS A 195 3.48 16.01 14.23
C HIS A 195 3.44 16.56 15.66
N ARG A 196 4.61 16.75 16.28
CA ARG A 196 4.70 17.36 17.63
C ARG A 196 4.14 18.77 17.65
N ASP A 197 4.44 19.59 16.63
CA ASP A 197 3.90 20.97 16.51
C ASP A 197 2.38 21.01 16.34
N HIS A 198 1.80 19.94 15.76
CA HIS A 198 0.36 19.77 15.72
C HIS A 198 -0.22 19.13 16.99
N GLY A 199 0.59 18.98 18.06
CA GLY A 199 0.16 18.49 19.37
C GLY A 199 0.00 16.97 19.46
N VAL A 200 0.70 16.20 18.61
CA VAL A 200 0.83 14.74 18.77
C VAL A 200 1.86 14.45 19.85
N ASP A 201 1.50 13.64 20.85
CA ASP A 201 2.48 13.02 21.77
C ASP A 201 3.16 11.85 21.05
N LEU A 202 4.34 12.10 20.50
CA LEU A 202 5.11 11.11 19.73
C LEU A 202 6.14 10.41 20.61
N ARG A 203 5.90 9.14 20.93
CA ARG A 203 6.75 8.25 21.71
C ARG A 203 7.53 7.32 20.78
N THR A 204 8.82 7.54 20.65
CA THR A 204 9.74 6.73 19.82
C THR A 204 10.70 5.90 20.68
N GLY A 205 11.22 4.79 20.13
CA GLY A 205 12.11 3.87 20.84
C GLY A 205 11.40 3.01 21.88
N VAL A 206 10.04 2.95 21.85
CA VAL A 206 9.23 2.17 22.78
C VAL A 206 8.18 1.34 22.02
N ALA A 207 7.97 0.11 22.47
CA ALA A 207 6.99 -0.80 21.89
C ALA A 207 5.78 -0.96 22.81
N VAL A 208 4.60 -1.23 22.22
CA VAL A 208 3.43 -1.67 23.01
C VAL A 208 3.63 -3.12 23.41
N THR A 209 3.51 -3.40 24.70
CA THR A 209 3.65 -4.75 25.29
C THR A 209 2.33 -5.35 25.70
N ASP A 210 1.31 -4.54 25.99
CA ASP A 210 -0.03 -5.00 26.34
C ASP A 210 -1.09 -3.92 26.04
N VAL A 211 -2.36 -4.34 25.98
CA VAL A 211 -3.52 -3.47 25.82
C VAL A 211 -4.49 -3.72 26.97
N PHE A 212 -4.81 -2.67 27.73
CA PHE A 212 -5.68 -2.77 28.91
C PHE A 212 -7.17 -2.70 28.54
N GLY A 213 -7.99 -3.26 29.44
CA GLY A 213 -9.43 -3.29 29.37
C GLY A 213 -9.95 -4.68 28.95
N GLU A 214 -11.05 -5.10 29.53
CA GLU A 214 -11.65 -6.43 29.27
C GLU A 214 -12.47 -6.45 27.97
N SER A 215 -13.58 -5.74 27.94
CA SER A 215 -14.48 -5.67 26.79
C SER A 215 -14.13 -4.52 25.82
N ARG A 216 -13.55 -3.45 26.36
CA ARG A 216 -13.14 -2.25 25.61
C ARG A 216 -11.76 -1.79 26.07
N VAL A 217 -11.01 -1.22 25.15
CA VAL A 217 -9.70 -0.61 25.44
C VAL A 217 -9.83 0.52 26.47
N THR A 218 -8.87 0.55 27.43
CA THR A 218 -8.72 1.64 28.39
C THR A 218 -7.30 2.24 28.38
N GLY A 219 -6.36 1.61 27.66
CA GLY A 219 -4.99 2.08 27.54
C GLY A 219 -4.04 1.00 27.01
N VAL A 220 -2.78 1.35 26.92
CA VAL A 220 -1.68 0.47 26.50
C VAL A 220 -0.52 0.53 27.49
N ALA A 221 0.19 -0.60 27.65
CA ALA A 221 1.48 -0.66 28.34
C ALA A 221 2.62 -0.56 27.34
N LEU A 222 3.69 0.12 27.72
CA LEU A 222 4.89 0.28 26.90
C LEU A 222 6.07 -0.49 27.46
N SER A 223 7.06 -0.75 26.61
CA SER A 223 8.28 -1.50 26.95
C SER A 223 9.19 -0.81 27.97
N ASP A 224 9.04 0.50 28.18
CA ASP A 224 9.74 1.27 29.20
C ASP A 224 9.04 1.25 30.58
N GLY A 225 7.94 0.48 30.70
CA GLY A 225 7.13 0.37 31.92
C GLY A 225 6.07 1.46 32.05
N SER A 226 6.01 2.43 31.16
CA SER A 226 4.98 3.47 31.18
C SER A 226 3.63 2.95 30.67
N ARG A 227 2.57 3.69 31.01
CA ARG A 227 1.20 3.44 30.55
C ARG A 227 0.65 4.68 29.87
N ILE A 228 -0.11 4.46 28.80
CA ILE A 228 -0.87 5.49 28.11
C ILE A 228 -2.34 5.12 28.16
N ASP A 229 -3.15 6.02 28.73
CA ASP A 229 -4.59 5.87 28.70
C ASP A 229 -5.13 6.18 27.30
N ALA A 230 -5.96 5.30 26.77
CA ALA A 230 -6.56 5.43 25.44
C ALA A 230 -7.94 4.79 25.41
N ASP A 231 -8.86 5.44 24.73
CA ASP A 231 -10.22 4.93 24.50
C ASP A 231 -10.33 4.22 23.15
N VAL A 232 -9.41 4.54 22.25
CA VAL A 232 -9.21 3.91 20.93
C VAL A 232 -7.74 3.65 20.70
N VAL A 233 -7.41 2.46 20.25
CA VAL A 233 -6.06 2.06 19.81
C VAL A 233 -6.12 1.65 18.35
N VAL A 234 -5.35 2.33 17.49
CA VAL A 234 -5.23 2.01 16.06
C VAL A 234 -3.88 1.34 15.81
N VAL A 235 -3.90 0.11 15.27
CA VAL A 235 -2.67 -0.66 15.00
C VAL A 235 -2.27 -0.51 13.54
N GLY A 236 -1.09 0.08 13.30
CA GLY A 236 -0.51 0.33 11.98
C GLY A 236 0.94 -0.12 11.87
N ILE A 237 1.23 -1.38 12.21
CA ILE A 237 2.59 -1.97 12.29
C ILE A 237 2.99 -2.78 11.04
N GLY A 238 2.45 -2.42 9.89
CA GLY A 238 2.74 -3.06 8.62
C GLY A 238 1.71 -4.10 8.20
N VAL A 239 2.01 -4.81 7.11
CA VAL A 239 1.09 -5.76 6.47
C VAL A 239 1.76 -7.10 6.21
N ILE A 240 0.92 -8.12 5.94
CA ILE A 240 1.30 -9.48 5.55
C ILE A 240 0.62 -9.78 4.21
N PRO A 241 1.33 -10.26 3.18
CA PRO A 241 0.72 -10.63 1.91
C PRO A 241 -0.28 -11.78 2.10
N ASN A 242 -1.41 -11.73 1.40
CA ASN A 242 -2.47 -12.74 1.50
C ASN A 242 -2.13 -13.95 0.63
N THR A 243 -1.29 -14.84 1.13
CA THR A 243 -0.76 -16.01 0.40
C THR A 243 -1.16 -17.36 1.00
N GLU A 244 -1.82 -17.41 2.15
CA GLU A 244 -2.11 -18.66 2.89
C GLU A 244 -2.94 -19.64 2.06
N TRP A 245 -3.89 -19.14 1.28
CA TRP A 245 -4.75 -19.95 0.42
C TRP A 245 -3.99 -20.61 -0.75
N LEU A 246 -2.74 -20.22 -0.97
CA LEU A 246 -1.83 -20.75 -2.00
C LEU A 246 -0.84 -21.78 -1.46
N GLU A 247 -0.84 -22.01 -0.16
CA GLU A 247 0.03 -23.02 0.45
C GLU A 247 -0.29 -24.42 -0.12
N GLY A 248 0.76 -25.18 -0.47
CA GLY A 248 0.60 -26.48 -1.11
C GLY A 248 0.20 -26.47 -2.59
N SER A 249 -0.04 -25.32 -3.20
CA SER A 249 -0.40 -25.21 -4.64
C SER A 249 0.76 -25.51 -5.60
N GLY A 250 2.01 -25.40 -5.12
CA GLY A 250 3.22 -25.47 -5.95
C GLY A 250 3.76 -24.11 -6.39
N LEU A 251 3.08 -23.00 -6.05
CA LEU A 251 3.63 -21.64 -6.24
C LEU A 251 4.77 -21.38 -5.25
N THR A 252 5.79 -20.64 -5.69
CA THR A 252 6.87 -20.19 -4.80
C THR A 252 6.39 -18.99 -4.00
N LEU A 253 6.31 -19.17 -2.67
CA LEU A 253 5.87 -18.14 -1.72
C LEU A 253 7.08 -17.72 -0.86
N ASP A 254 7.46 -16.44 -0.93
CA ASP A 254 8.50 -15.85 -0.09
C ASP A 254 8.14 -14.38 0.16
N ASN A 255 7.52 -14.10 1.31
CA ASN A 255 6.96 -12.78 1.63
C ASN A 255 6.15 -12.19 0.45
N GLY A 256 5.29 -13.02 -0.15
CA GLY A 256 4.52 -12.76 -1.36
C GLY A 256 4.71 -13.85 -2.40
N ILE A 257 4.06 -13.72 -3.54
CA ILE A 257 4.14 -14.64 -4.67
C ILE A 257 5.36 -14.27 -5.51
N VAL A 258 6.32 -15.17 -5.67
CA VAL A 258 7.50 -14.93 -6.51
C VAL A 258 7.14 -15.08 -7.98
N CYS A 259 7.37 -14.01 -8.74
CA CYS A 259 7.07 -13.93 -10.16
C CYS A 259 8.32 -13.61 -10.98
N ASN A 260 8.35 -14.10 -12.19
CA ASN A 260 9.36 -13.70 -13.19
C ASN A 260 9.13 -12.25 -13.69
N GLY A 261 9.90 -11.82 -14.69
CA GLY A 261 9.80 -10.47 -15.24
C GLY A 261 8.48 -10.17 -15.95
N SER A 262 7.75 -11.16 -16.41
CA SER A 262 6.42 -10.99 -17.01
C SER A 262 5.27 -10.95 -15.97
N GLY A 263 5.60 -11.08 -14.69
CA GLY A 263 4.60 -11.19 -13.62
C GLY A 263 4.01 -12.60 -13.49
N GLU A 264 4.56 -13.59 -14.18
CA GLU A 264 4.11 -14.98 -14.14
C GLU A 264 4.74 -15.73 -12.98
N ALA A 265 3.93 -16.38 -12.16
CA ALA A 265 4.32 -17.18 -11.00
C ALA A 265 4.38 -18.70 -11.30
N ALA A 266 3.55 -19.15 -12.24
CA ALA A 266 3.52 -20.49 -12.81
C ALA A 266 2.88 -20.41 -14.20
N PRO A 267 2.98 -21.43 -15.06
CA PRO A 267 2.37 -21.37 -16.39
C PRO A 267 0.92 -20.92 -16.34
N GLN A 268 0.63 -19.76 -16.98
CA GLN A 268 -0.72 -19.17 -17.09
C GLN A 268 -1.27 -18.57 -15.77
N VAL A 269 -0.43 -18.43 -14.74
CA VAL A 269 -0.76 -17.83 -13.45
C VAL A 269 0.12 -16.62 -13.21
N TYR A 270 -0.50 -15.46 -13.07
CA TYR A 270 0.16 -14.16 -12.90
C TYR A 270 -0.19 -13.57 -11.53
N ALA A 271 0.63 -12.66 -11.02
CA ALA A 271 0.30 -11.93 -9.80
C ALA A 271 0.64 -10.45 -9.92
N ALA A 272 -0.13 -9.61 -9.20
CA ALA A 272 0.04 -8.15 -9.21
C ALA A 272 -0.34 -7.51 -7.86
N GLY A 273 0.23 -6.35 -7.58
CA GLY A 273 -0.01 -5.55 -6.38
C GLY A 273 0.74 -6.07 -5.14
N ASP A 274 0.23 -5.72 -3.95
CA ASP A 274 0.92 -5.95 -2.68
C ASP A 274 1.25 -7.42 -2.38
N VAL A 275 0.59 -8.37 -3.02
CA VAL A 275 0.85 -9.80 -2.88
C VAL A 275 2.03 -10.29 -3.71
N ALA A 276 2.43 -9.54 -4.76
CA ALA A 276 3.36 -9.99 -5.77
C ALA A 276 4.80 -9.48 -5.53
N ARG A 277 5.77 -10.38 -5.77
CA ARG A 277 7.20 -10.08 -5.88
C ARG A 277 7.63 -10.28 -7.33
N VAL A 278 7.46 -9.25 -8.15
CA VAL A 278 7.78 -9.29 -9.57
C VAL A 278 9.23 -8.87 -9.80
N ALA A 279 9.97 -9.64 -10.60
CA ALA A 279 11.31 -9.27 -11.00
C ALA A 279 11.26 -7.95 -11.79
N ASN A 280 11.95 -6.93 -11.28
CA ASN A 280 11.89 -5.57 -11.80
C ASN A 280 13.26 -5.15 -12.32
N ARG A 281 13.36 -4.90 -13.63
CA ARG A 281 14.64 -4.54 -14.29
C ARG A 281 15.24 -3.24 -13.74
N TRP A 282 14.42 -2.27 -13.38
CA TRP A 282 14.90 -1.02 -12.80
C TRP A 282 15.55 -1.24 -11.43
N HIS A 283 15.02 -2.16 -10.63
CA HIS A 283 15.58 -2.50 -9.33
C HIS A 283 16.80 -3.41 -9.41
N GLY A 284 16.79 -4.34 -10.37
CA GLY A 284 17.76 -5.43 -10.45
C GLY A 284 17.50 -6.55 -9.44
N ASP A 285 16.37 -6.53 -8.77
CA ASP A 285 15.88 -7.56 -7.83
C ASP A 285 14.35 -7.71 -7.91
N SER A 286 13.76 -8.56 -7.08
CA SER A 286 12.32 -8.83 -7.03
C SER A 286 11.72 -8.33 -5.70
N PRO A 287 11.58 -7.01 -5.50
CA PRO A 287 11.01 -6.49 -4.27
C PRO A 287 9.50 -6.66 -4.24
N ARG A 288 8.93 -6.83 -3.04
CA ARG A 288 7.51 -6.61 -2.81
C ARG A 288 7.29 -5.13 -2.46
N ILE A 289 6.51 -4.43 -3.26
CA ILE A 289 6.29 -2.98 -3.16
C ILE A 289 4.80 -2.72 -2.94
N GLU A 290 4.47 -2.13 -1.80
CA GLU A 290 3.10 -1.86 -1.34
C GLU A 290 2.65 -0.44 -1.74
N HIS A 291 2.89 -0.04 -2.99
CA HIS A 291 2.54 1.28 -3.49
C HIS A 291 1.36 1.21 -4.45
N TRP A 292 0.47 2.20 -4.36
CA TRP A 292 -0.69 2.34 -5.23
C TRP A 292 -0.32 2.28 -6.72
N THR A 293 0.70 3.05 -7.13
CA THR A 293 1.16 3.07 -8.53
C THR A 293 1.75 1.74 -8.97
N ASN A 294 2.51 1.06 -8.09
CA ASN A 294 3.06 -0.26 -8.37
C ASN A 294 1.95 -1.29 -8.59
N ALA A 295 0.88 -1.23 -7.79
CA ALA A 295 -0.27 -2.11 -7.95
C ALA A 295 -0.96 -1.93 -9.31
N VAL A 296 -1.10 -0.68 -9.78
CA VAL A 296 -1.64 -0.36 -11.11
C VAL A 296 -0.73 -0.86 -12.22
N GLU A 297 0.56 -0.53 -12.16
CA GLU A 297 1.53 -0.86 -13.21
C GLU A 297 1.74 -2.38 -13.34
N GLN A 298 1.83 -3.09 -12.21
CA GLN A 298 1.90 -4.55 -12.21
C GLN A 298 0.61 -5.19 -12.74
N ALA A 299 -0.56 -4.64 -12.42
CA ALA A 299 -1.84 -5.16 -12.89
C ALA A 299 -1.98 -5.05 -14.41
N VAL A 300 -1.62 -3.89 -14.97
CA VAL A 300 -1.58 -3.69 -16.43
C VAL A 300 -0.61 -4.68 -17.08
N HIS A 301 0.60 -4.78 -16.55
CA HIS A 301 1.64 -5.66 -17.06
C HIS A 301 1.24 -7.15 -17.01
N ALA A 302 0.67 -7.61 -15.88
CA ALA A 302 0.18 -8.97 -15.73
C ALA A 302 -0.97 -9.29 -16.70
N ALA A 303 -1.91 -8.36 -16.88
CA ALA A 303 -3.03 -8.51 -17.79
C ALA A 303 -2.58 -8.60 -19.25
N GLU A 304 -1.67 -7.73 -19.69
CA GLU A 304 -1.11 -7.76 -21.05
C GLU A 304 -0.37 -9.07 -21.33
N ASN A 305 0.45 -9.55 -20.38
CA ASN A 305 1.17 -10.82 -20.52
C ASN A 305 0.22 -12.02 -20.45
N ALA A 306 -0.84 -11.97 -19.66
CA ALA A 306 -1.86 -13.00 -19.62
C ALA A 306 -2.59 -13.15 -20.97
N LEU A 307 -2.80 -12.05 -21.72
CA LEU A 307 -3.37 -12.08 -23.07
C LEU A 307 -2.36 -12.58 -24.12
N ALA A 308 -1.16 -12.06 -24.10
CA ALA A 308 -0.13 -12.38 -25.08
C ALA A 308 0.42 -13.81 -24.95
N GLY A 309 0.33 -14.38 -23.74
CA GLY A 309 0.84 -15.72 -23.45
C GLY A 309 2.37 -15.80 -23.43
N PRO A 310 2.94 -17.03 -23.42
CA PRO A 310 4.38 -17.23 -23.17
C PRO A 310 5.32 -16.64 -24.23
N ALA A 311 4.81 -16.21 -25.38
CA ALA A 311 5.60 -15.63 -26.47
C ALA A 311 5.98 -14.15 -26.21
N ALA A 312 5.33 -13.47 -25.27
CA ALA A 312 5.62 -12.09 -24.93
C ALA A 312 6.58 -12.04 -23.74
N ASP A 313 7.87 -12.04 -24.00
CA ASP A 313 8.89 -11.80 -22.98
C ASP A 313 9.02 -10.29 -22.69
N THR A 314 7.98 -9.71 -22.10
CA THR A 314 8.05 -8.32 -21.63
C THR A 314 8.47 -8.32 -20.17
N SER A 315 9.64 -7.77 -19.87
CA SER A 315 10.11 -7.66 -18.49
C SER A 315 9.59 -6.40 -17.82
N PHE A 316 9.04 -6.54 -16.64
CA PHE A 316 8.56 -5.41 -15.83
C PHE A 316 9.70 -4.46 -15.48
N SER A 317 9.48 -3.19 -15.72
CA SER A 317 10.44 -2.14 -15.38
C SER A 317 9.66 -0.91 -14.93
N SER A 318 9.59 -0.70 -13.63
CA SER A 318 8.88 0.42 -13.02
C SER A 318 9.74 1.07 -11.94
N VAL A 319 9.64 2.39 -11.85
CA VAL A 319 10.27 3.18 -10.80
C VAL A 319 9.24 3.41 -9.70
N PRO A 320 9.47 2.91 -8.48
CA PRO A 320 8.52 3.07 -7.39
C PRO A 320 8.20 4.53 -7.12
N TYR A 321 6.93 4.79 -6.93
CA TYR A 321 6.43 6.09 -6.51
C TYR A 321 5.35 5.92 -5.45
N PHE A 322 5.44 6.71 -4.39
CA PHE A 322 4.38 6.84 -3.41
C PHE A 322 4.21 8.29 -2.96
N TRP A 323 3.11 8.55 -2.29
CA TRP A 323 2.85 9.82 -1.62
C TRP A 323 2.16 9.60 -0.29
N SER A 324 2.26 10.61 0.57
CA SER A 324 1.48 10.73 1.80
C SER A 324 1.03 12.17 1.97
N ASP A 325 -0.23 12.37 2.32
CA ASP A 325 -0.78 13.67 2.65
C ASP A 325 -1.00 13.74 4.18
N GLN A 326 -0.31 14.65 4.83
CA GLN A 326 -0.36 14.83 6.28
C GLN A 326 -0.51 16.33 6.59
N TYR A 327 -1.63 16.71 7.22
CA TYR A 327 -2.01 18.13 7.39
C TYR A 327 -2.04 18.87 6.05
N ASP A 328 -1.22 19.92 5.90
CA ASP A 328 -1.03 20.70 4.68
C ASP A 328 0.21 20.31 3.87
N ARG A 329 0.85 19.18 4.21
CA ARG A 329 2.06 18.69 3.55
C ARG A 329 1.77 17.47 2.70
N LYS A 330 2.18 17.58 1.43
CA LYS A 330 2.23 16.44 0.51
C LYS A 330 3.67 15.97 0.39
N ILE A 331 3.93 14.79 0.93
CA ILE A 331 5.21 14.09 0.83
C ILE A 331 5.14 13.17 -0.37
N GLN A 332 6.04 13.32 -1.33
CA GLN A 332 6.10 12.51 -2.53
C GLN A 332 7.50 11.94 -2.69
N PHE A 333 7.60 10.68 -3.03
CA PHE A 333 8.87 10.00 -3.18
C PHE A 333 8.88 9.16 -4.46
N ILE A 334 9.94 9.26 -5.25
CA ILE A 334 10.17 8.43 -6.43
C ILE A 334 11.55 7.79 -6.35
N GLY A 335 11.65 6.53 -6.74
CA GLY A 335 12.88 5.76 -6.70
C GLY A 335 12.97 4.84 -5.48
N ARG A 336 14.17 4.42 -5.12
CA ARG A 336 14.43 3.52 -3.99
C ARG A 336 15.70 3.90 -3.26
N ALA A 337 15.56 4.52 -2.11
CA ALA A 337 16.67 4.80 -1.20
C ALA A 337 17.07 3.55 -0.40
N ARG A 338 18.31 3.53 0.06
CA ARG A 338 18.88 2.58 1.03
C ARG A 338 19.47 3.36 2.21
N PRO A 339 19.66 2.74 3.38
CA PRO A 339 20.15 3.43 4.57
C PRO A 339 21.48 4.19 4.43
N HIS A 340 22.31 3.82 3.45
CA HIS A 340 23.63 4.42 3.23
C HIS A 340 23.68 5.33 2.00
N ASP A 341 22.54 5.64 1.36
CA ASP A 341 22.53 6.60 0.27
C ASP A 341 22.71 8.02 0.82
N GLU A 342 23.53 8.81 0.15
CA GLU A 342 23.72 10.21 0.48
C GLU A 342 22.47 11.02 0.12
N ILE A 343 22.05 11.92 0.99
CA ILE A 343 20.87 12.77 0.81
C ILE A 343 21.32 14.21 0.68
N VAL A 344 20.92 14.87 -0.42
CA VAL A 344 21.24 16.27 -0.65
C VAL A 344 19.96 17.05 -0.93
N ILE A 345 19.70 18.08 -0.11
CA ILE A 345 18.61 19.03 -0.33
C ILE A 345 19.04 19.98 -1.45
N VAL A 346 18.32 19.94 -2.56
CA VAL A 346 18.61 20.74 -3.77
C VAL A 346 17.70 21.94 -3.95
N ASP A 347 16.63 22.01 -3.18
CA ASP A 347 15.70 23.17 -3.15
C ASP A 347 14.93 23.18 -1.83
N GLY A 348 14.68 24.36 -1.27
CA GLY A 348 13.97 24.54 -0.01
C GLY A 348 14.79 24.16 1.23
N SER A 349 14.12 23.89 2.35
CA SER A 349 14.77 23.53 3.59
C SER A 349 13.91 22.61 4.48
N LEU A 350 14.55 21.90 5.42
CA LEU A 350 13.85 21.13 6.46
C LEU A 350 13.06 22.06 7.40
N ALA A 351 13.60 23.25 7.70
CA ALA A 351 12.96 24.21 8.58
C ALA A 351 11.62 24.72 8.02
N ASP A 352 11.56 24.95 6.71
CA ASP A 352 10.32 25.41 6.04
C ASP A 352 9.36 24.24 5.77
N ARG A 353 9.79 22.99 5.99
CA ARG A 353 9.04 21.78 5.65
C ARG A 353 8.53 21.80 4.20
N ARG A 354 9.32 22.40 3.33
CA ARG A 354 9.11 22.53 1.90
C ARG A 354 10.46 22.36 1.22
N LEU A 355 10.68 21.20 0.61
CA LEU A 355 12.00 20.88 0.07
C LEU A 355 11.92 19.86 -1.06
N THR A 356 13.01 19.81 -1.82
CA THR A 356 13.36 18.71 -2.73
C THR A 356 14.70 18.16 -2.33
N ALA A 357 14.77 16.84 -2.10
CA ALA A 357 16.01 16.14 -1.80
C ALA A 357 16.28 15.04 -2.84
N LEU A 358 17.53 14.92 -3.27
CA LEU A 358 18.01 13.84 -4.13
C LEU A 358 18.80 12.84 -3.31
N TYR A 359 18.67 11.57 -3.69
CA TYR A 359 19.37 10.46 -3.07
C TYR A 359 20.43 9.93 -4.05
N ARG A 360 21.66 9.82 -3.57
CA ARG A 360 22.84 9.42 -4.35
C ARG A 360 23.35 8.06 -3.91
N ARG A 361 23.65 7.21 -4.89
CA ARG A 361 24.37 5.95 -4.69
C ARG A 361 25.50 5.85 -5.70
N GLY A 362 26.74 5.89 -5.24
CA GLY A 362 27.91 6.03 -6.12
C GLY A 362 27.86 7.33 -6.90
N ASP A 363 27.89 7.25 -8.21
CA ASP A 363 27.81 8.40 -9.12
C ASP A 363 26.39 8.62 -9.71
N ARG A 364 25.34 7.96 -9.16
CA ARG A 364 23.99 7.96 -9.73
C ARG A 364 22.95 8.51 -8.77
N VAL A 365 21.95 9.22 -9.33
CA VAL A 365 20.72 9.53 -8.62
C VAL A 365 19.83 8.29 -8.59
N VAL A 366 19.32 7.93 -7.39
CA VAL A 366 18.52 6.72 -7.19
C VAL A 366 17.13 7.01 -6.65
N ALA A 367 16.89 8.20 -6.08
CA ALA A 367 15.59 8.63 -5.64
C ALA A 367 15.49 10.16 -5.55
N CYS A 368 14.26 10.65 -5.49
CA CYS A 368 13.94 12.04 -5.22
C CYS A 368 12.76 12.10 -4.24
N LEU A 369 12.90 12.90 -3.19
CA LEU A 369 11.85 13.31 -2.28
C LEU A 369 11.41 14.73 -2.61
N ALA A 370 10.11 14.98 -2.60
CA ALA A 370 9.55 16.32 -2.68
C ALA A 370 8.49 16.51 -1.58
N VAL A 371 8.62 17.55 -0.79
CA VAL A 371 7.62 17.97 0.19
C VAL A 371 7.04 19.29 -0.28
N ASN A 372 5.75 19.31 -0.65
CA ASN A 372 5.05 20.46 -1.26
C ASN A 372 5.77 21.07 -2.48
N GLN A 373 6.51 20.22 -3.24
CA GLN A 373 7.29 20.60 -4.43
C GLN A 373 6.95 19.71 -5.65
N PRO A 374 5.68 19.63 -6.10
CA PRO A 374 5.27 18.68 -7.14
C PRO A 374 5.96 18.92 -8.48
N ARG A 375 6.29 20.18 -8.81
CA ARG A 375 7.00 20.53 -10.07
C ARG A 375 8.43 19.99 -10.08
N ALA A 376 9.10 20.01 -8.94
CA ALA A 376 10.43 19.45 -8.79
C ALA A 376 10.43 17.92 -9.00
N LEU A 377 9.44 17.24 -8.46
CA LEU A 377 9.30 15.80 -8.66
C LEU A 377 9.17 15.43 -10.15
N ILE A 378 8.36 16.20 -10.91
CA ILE A 378 8.20 15.99 -12.35
C ILE A 378 9.54 16.15 -13.07
N LYS A 379 10.33 17.19 -12.72
CA LYS A 379 11.66 17.43 -13.26
C LYS A 379 12.59 16.23 -13.02
N TYR A 380 12.65 15.72 -11.79
CA TYR A 380 13.58 14.65 -11.42
C TYR A 380 13.11 13.24 -11.78
N ARG A 381 11.84 13.04 -12.12
CA ARG A 381 11.29 11.72 -12.46
C ARG A 381 12.07 11.02 -13.57
N LYS A 382 12.38 11.73 -14.66
CA LYS A 382 13.14 11.15 -15.77
C LYS A 382 14.59 10.85 -15.39
N LEU A 383 15.21 11.70 -14.60
CA LEU A 383 16.59 11.53 -14.13
C LEU A 383 16.72 10.30 -13.21
N VAL A 384 15.79 10.13 -12.27
CA VAL A 384 15.72 8.95 -11.39
C VAL A 384 15.43 7.69 -12.20
N ALA A 385 14.47 7.74 -13.13
CA ALA A 385 14.13 6.59 -13.98
C ALA A 385 15.32 6.13 -14.82
N GLY A 386 16.08 7.06 -15.40
CA GLY A 386 17.29 6.80 -16.18
C GLY A 386 18.54 6.57 -15.33
N ARG A 387 18.46 6.64 -13.99
CA ARG A 387 19.63 6.61 -13.09
C ARG A 387 20.74 7.53 -13.59
N ALA A 388 20.38 8.78 -13.87
CA ALA A 388 21.31 9.77 -14.41
C ALA A 388 22.54 9.94 -13.53
N LEU A 389 23.64 10.39 -14.12
CA LEU A 389 24.83 10.79 -13.38
C LEU A 389 24.49 11.88 -12.37
N TRP A 390 25.15 11.84 -11.21
CA TRP A 390 24.88 12.76 -10.12
C TRP A 390 25.03 14.23 -10.55
N GLU A 391 26.10 14.57 -11.27
CA GLU A 391 26.34 15.93 -11.74
C GLU A 391 25.22 16.42 -12.68
N ALA A 392 24.73 15.54 -13.58
CA ALA A 392 23.62 15.84 -14.45
C ALA A 392 22.32 16.04 -13.64
N ALA A 393 22.11 15.27 -12.58
CA ALA A 393 20.96 15.42 -11.69
C ALA A 393 21.01 16.75 -10.92
N LEU A 394 22.16 17.18 -10.43
CA LEU A 394 22.34 18.46 -9.75
C LEU A 394 22.08 19.65 -10.68
N SER A 395 22.62 19.61 -11.91
CA SER A 395 22.36 20.65 -12.92
C SER A 395 20.92 20.65 -13.44
N GLY A 396 20.19 19.58 -13.19
CA GLY A 396 18.81 19.39 -13.69
C GLY A 396 18.73 19.20 -15.20
N THR A 397 19.84 18.84 -15.84
CA THR A 397 19.93 18.51 -17.26
C THR A 397 19.79 17.02 -17.46
N ALA A 398 18.83 16.58 -18.29
CA ALA A 398 18.78 15.20 -18.72
C ALA A 398 20.04 14.93 -19.57
N ALA A 399 20.77 13.85 -19.29
CA ALA A 399 21.77 13.38 -20.23
C ALA A 399 21.04 13.03 -21.54
N SER A 400 21.50 13.63 -22.63
CA SER A 400 21.05 13.38 -24.00
C SER A 400 21.30 11.93 -24.42
#